data_c3bb740f49c956d12ea02dcc1d458caf
#
_entry.id   c3bb740f49c956d12ea02dcc1d458caf
#
_cell.length_a   1.000
_cell.length_b   1.000
_cell.length_c   1.000
_cell.angle_alpha   90.00
_cell.angle_beta   90.00
_cell.angle_gamma   90.00
#
_symmetry.space_group_name_H-M   'P 1'
#
loop_
_entity.id
_entity.type
_entity.pdbx_description
1 polymer ?
#
loop_
_entity_poly.entity_id
_entity_poly.type
_entity_poly.pdbx_seq_one_letter_code
_entity_poly.pdbx_strand_id
1 'polypeptide(L)'
;MIAVKNIFKQIRIDLKDINEVQYSDWDLENAMNKAIRLMANHYSMRNTDFLTKSILICDTPTKQHFAPPISEQIAERLHSASLPEDFVSIVKVIRPDGYELHPSTGHLDERKYLIYRGCIFTLGPVLLFYSYTLPNYSKDDTVDLPVPFFDFIVEATKIVLTENFSALTEFINDNAEKMIPARRLTNARVRLPWRV
;
A
#
# COMPACT_ATOMS: atom_id res chain seq x y z
N MET A 1 -7.98 8.17 12.48
CA MET A 1 -6.55 8.38 12.82
C MET A 1 -6.30 7.97 14.25
N ILE A 2 -5.23 7.27 14.53
CA ILE A 2 -4.88 6.69 15.83
C ILE A 2 -3.58 7.34 16.31
N ALA A 3 -3.57 8.02 17.47
CA ALA A 3 -2.35 8.59 18.02
C ALA A 3 -1.43 7.49 18.58
N VAL A 4 -0.16 7.46 18.16
CA VAL A 4 0.84 6.44 18.57
C VAL A 4 1.01 6.40 20.08
N LYS A 5 1.05 7.57 20.75
CA LYS A 5 1.12 7.65 22.21
C LYS A 5 -0.02 6.93 22.95
N ASN A 6 -1.20 6.83 22.33
CA ASN A 6 -2.31 6.09 22.92
C ASN A 6 -2.10 4.57 22.79
N ILE A 7 -1.48 4.12 21.68
CA ILE A 7 -1.08 2.73 21.49
C ILE A 7 -0.06 2.36 22.58
N PHE A 8 0.99 3.18 22.75
CA PHE A 8 2.03 2.93 23.75
C PHE A 8 1.46 2.89 25.16
N LYS A 9 0.59 3.85 25.49
CA LYS A 9 -0.08 3.88 26.80
C LYS A 9 -0.86 2.58 27.07
N GLN A 10 -1.61 2.11 26.08
CA GLN A 10 -2.38 0.87 26.20
C GLN A 10 -1.46 -0.34 26.35
N ILE A 11 -0.40 -0.46 25.54
CA ILE A 11 0.57 -1.55 25.64
C ILE A 11 1.22 -1.59 27.03
N ARG A 12 1.64 -0.41 27.56
CA ARG A 12 2.25 -0.32 28.90
C ARG A 12 1.29 -0.74 30.00
N ILE A 13 0.00 -0.39 29.90
CA ILE A 13 -1.04 -0.81 30.85
C ILE A 13 -1.19 -2.35 30.78
N ASP A 14 -1.31 -2.91 29.61
CA ASP A 14 -1.53 -4.35 29.38
C ASP A 14 -0.34 -5.19 29.87
N LEU A 15 0.89 -4.72 29.62
CA LEU A 15 2.13 -5.39 30.05
C LEU A 15 2.52 -5.05 31.50
N LYS A 16 1.76 -4.18 32.19
CA LYS A 16 2.07 -3.68 33.54
C LYS A 16 3.41 -2.95 33.63
N ASP A 17 3.85 -2.34 32.53
CA ASP A 17 5.11 -1.58 32.39
C ASP A 17 4.90 -0.07 32.45
N ILE A 18 4.04 0.39 33.38
CA ILE A 18 3.63 1.79 33.51
C ILE A 18 4.83 2.70 33.81
N ASN A 19 5.85 2.18 34.47
CA ASN A 19 7.04 2.91 34.89
C ASN A 19 8.17 2.87 33.82
N GLU A 20 7.92 2.35 32.62
CA GLU A 20 8.87 2.30 31.50
C GLU A 20 10.19 1.54 31.84
N VAL A 21 10.08 0.53 32.68
CA VAL A 21 11.26 -0.23 33.18
C VAL A 21 11.63 -1.37 32.22
N GLN A 22 10.63 -2.01 31.62
CA GLN A 22 10.83 -3.21 30.81
C GLN A 22 11.07 -2.90 29.33
N TYR A 23 10.32 -1.93 28.77
CA TYR A 23 10.39 -1.56 27.37
C TYR A 23 10.57 -0.05 27.23
N SER A 24 11.60 0.37 26.49
CA SER A 24 11.80 1.77 26.13
C SER A 24 10.78 2.20 25.04
N ASP A 25 10.59 3.50 24.86
CA ASP A 25 9.76 4.02 23.75
C ASP A 25 10.31 3.56 22.39
N TRP A 26 11.63 3.43 22.26
CA TRP A 26 12.27 2.93 21.06
C TRP A 26 11.90 1.46 20.77
N ASP A 27 11.84 0.60 21.80
CA ASP A 27 11.40 -0.80 21.64
C ASP A 27 9.94 -0.86 21.18
N LEU A 28 9.09 -0.02 21.77
CA LEU A 28 7.67 0.07 21.38
C LEU A 28 7.51 0.56 19.95
N GLU A 29 8.26 1.60 19.53
CA GLU A 29 8.25 2.10 18.15
C GLU A 29 8.66 1.03 17.16
N ASN A 30 9.75 0.34 17.42
CA ASN A 30 10.25 -0.71 16.52
C ASN A 30 9.26 -1.88 16.42
N ALA A 31 8.73 -2.33 17.54
CA ALA A 31 7.77 -3.43 17.57
C ALA A 31 6.47 -3.06 16.85
N MET A 32 5.94 -1.86 17.10
CA MET A 32 4.73 -1.34 16.45
C MET A 32 4.93 -1.20 14.93
N ASN A 33 6.02 -0.58 14.49
CA ASN A 33 6.31 -0.42 13.07
C ASN A 33 6.51 -1.77 12.36
N LYS A 34 7.09 -2.75 13.05
CA LYS A 34 7.20 -4.12 12.53
C LYS A 34 5.84 -4.79 12.41
N ALA A 35 4.96 -4.66 13.41
CA ALA A 35 3.59 -5.19 13.38
C ALA A 35 2.78 -4.57 12.25
N ILE A 36 2.83 -3.23 12.10
CA ILE A 36 2.14 -2.50 11.02
C ILE A 36 2.63 -2.93 9.64
N ARG A 37 3.93 -3.10 9.44
CA ARG A 37 4.49 -3.58 8.16
C ARG A 37 4.05 -4.99 7.80
N LEU A 38 4.03 -5.90 8.76
CA LEU A 38 3.58 -7.28 8.52
C LEU A 38 2.09 -7.33 8.19
N MET A 39 1.28 -6.52 8.87
CA MET A 39 -0.13 -6.34 8.55
C MET A 39 -0.31 -5.77 7.13
N ALA A 40 0.41 -4.71 6.78
CA ALA A 40 0.33 -4.09 5.46
C ALA A 40 0.70 -5.07 4.34
N ASN A 41 1.77 -5.84 4.53
CA ASN A 41 2.18 -6.89 3.59
C ASN A 41 1.10 -7.96 3.41
N HIS A 42 0.47 -8.39 4.51
CA HIS A 42 -0.61 -9.37 4.46
C HIS A 42 -1.79 -8.88 3.61
N TYR A 43 -2.20 -7.62 3.79
CA TYR A 43 -3.29 -7.03 2.99
C TYR A 43 -2.90 -6.81 1.53
N SER A 44 -1.68 -6.39 1.24
CA SER A 44 -1.24 -6.19 -0.13
C SER A 44 -1.17 -7.50 -0.92
N MET A 45 -0.80 -8.62 -0.26
CA MET A 45 -0.78 -9.96 -0.89
C MET A 45 -2.18 -10.49 -1.20
N ARG A 46 -3.22 -10.04 -0.49
CA ARG A 46 -4.60 -10.47 -0.68
C ARG A 46 -5.40 -9.61 -1.67
N ASN A 47 -4.74 -8.70 -2.39
CA ASN A 47 -5.38 -7.78 -3.34
C ASN A 47 -6.61 -7.05 -2.75
N THR A 48 -6.54 -6.66 -1.48
CA THR A 48 -7.58 -5.87 -0.85
C THR A 48 -7.43 -4.41 -1.30
N ASP A 49 -8.53 -3.69 -1.54
CA ASP A 49 -8.51 -2.25 -1.83
C ASP A 49 -8.04 -1.40 -0.62
N PHE A 50 -7.74 -2.05 0.47
CA PHE A 50 -7.14 -1.46 1.66
C PHE A 50 -5.66 -1.18 1.38
N LEU A 51 -5.16 -0.06 1.77
CA LEU A 51 -3.81 0.41 1.41
C LEU A 51 -3.61 0.57 -0.11
N THR A 52 -4.66 0.97 -0.82
CA THR A 52 -4.59 1.27 -2.24
C THR A 52 -4.69 2.78 -2.45
N LYS A 53 -3.76 3.33 -3.21
CA LYS A 53 -3.78 4.70 -3.73
C LYS A 53 -4.01 4.68 -5.23
N SER A 54 -4.39 5.83 -5.78
CA SER A 54 -4.50 6.02 -7.22
C SER A 54 -3.73 7.25 -7.67
N ILE A 55 -3.11 7.14 -8.85
CA ILE A 55 -2.41 8.23 -9.52
C ILE A 55 -2.82 8.28 -10.98
N LEU A 56 -3.09 9.49 -11.48
CA LEU A 56 -3.34 9.72 -12.90
C LEU A 56 -2.02 9.85 -13.64
N ILE A 57 -1.83 9.06 -14.67
CA ILE A 57 -0.69 9.12 -15.59
C ILE A 57 -1.18 9.74 -16.88
N CYS A 58 -0.84 11.00 -17.12
CA CYS A 58 -1.26 11.75 -18.31
C CYS A 58 -0.09 12.50 -18.96
N ASP A 59 1.11 12.49 -18.35
CA ASP A 59 2.24 13.21 -18.88
C ASP A 59 2.88 12.44 -20.05
N THR A 60 3.11 13.14 -21.14
CA THR A 60 3.99 12.65 -22.20
C THR A 60 5.41 12.62 -21.65
N PRO A 61 6.18 11.55 -21.86
CA PRO A 61 7.55 11.50 -21.38
C PRO A 61 8.32 12.66 -21.99
N THR A 62 8.77 13.58 -21.17
CA THR A 62 9.89 14.43 -21.53
C THR A 62 10.99 13.48 -21.98
N LYS A 63 11.65 13.76 -23.10
CA LYS A 63 12.73 12.94 -23.72
C LYS A 63 13.83 12.60 -22.71
N GLN A 64 13.48 11.88 -21.67
CA GLN A 64 14.40 11.43 -20.65
C GLN A 64 14.99 10.09 -21.08
N HIS A 65 16.27 9.95 -20.87
CA HIS A 65 17.17 8.86 -21.26
C HIS A 65 16.79 7.43 -20.83
N PHE A 66 15.53 7.19 -20.44
CA PHE A 66 15.08 5.95 -19.82
C PHE A 66 13.90 5.28 -20.51
N ALA A 67 13.49 5.75 -21.69
CA ALA A 67 12.43 5.07 -22.44
C ALA A 67 12.88 3.62 -22.77
N PRO A 68 12.00 2.62 -22.63
CA PRO A 68 12.28 1.29 -23.13
C PRO A 68 12.53 1.35 -24.64
N PRO A 69 13.25 0.38 -25.22
CA PRO A 69 13.47 0.32 -26.65
C PRO A 69 12.13 0.06 -27.38
N ILE A 70 11.48 1.13 -27.80
CA ILE A 70 10.21 1.13 -28.52
C ILE A 70 10.40 1.80 -29.87
N SER A 71 9.55 1.39 -30.85
CA SER A 71 9.59 2.02 -32.18
C SER A 71 9.20 3.51 -32.11
N GLU A 72 9.75 4.34 -32.98
CA GLU A 72 9.47 5.78 -33.03
C GLU A 72 7.97 6.10 -33.15
N GLN A 73 7.20 5.25 -33.86
CA GLN A 73 5.74 5.40 -34.01
C GLN A 73 4.97 5.27 -32.70
N ILE A 74 5.51 4.55 -31.74
CA ILE A 74 4.91 4.39 -30.40
C ILE A 74 5.34 5.51 -29.48
N ALA A 75 6.54 6.06 -29.68
CA ALA A 75 7.13 7.08 -28.81
C ALA A 75 6.28 8.36 -28.70
N GLU A 76 5.58 8.76 -29.76
CA GLU A 76 4.70 9.94 -29.75
C GLU A 76 3.43 9.78 -28.89
N ARG A 77 2.99 8.54 -28.66
CA ARG A 77 1.79 8.20 -27.87
C ARG A 77 2.12 7.67 -26.48
N LEU A 78 3.40 7.69 -26.14
CA LEU A 78 3.88 7.15 -24.89
C LEU A 78 3.53 8.09 -23.72
N HIS A 79 2.98 7.55 -22.66
CA HIS A 79 2.81 8.21 -21.37
C HIS A 79 3.63 7.48 -20.34
N SER A 80 4.24 8.21 -19.41
CA SER A 80 5.02 7.59 -18.34
C SER A 80 4.94 8.38 -17.05
N ALA A 81 5.12 7.66 -15.95
CA ALA A 81 5.31 8.25 -14.63
C ALA A 81 6.28 7.41 -13.82
N SER A 82 7.07 8.05 -12.97
CA SER A 82 7.84 7.36 -11.95
C SER A 82 6.88 6.71 -10.95
N LEU A 83 7.17 5.49 -10.55
CA LEU A 83 6.43 4.84 -9.47
C LEU A 83 6.70 5.60 -8.17
N PRO A 84 5.67 5.83 -7.33
CA PRO A 84 5.84 6.50 -6.04
C PRO A 84 6.84 5.79 -5.13
N GLU A 85 7.48 6.52 -4.22
CA GLU A 85 8.43 5.93 -3.27
C GLU A 85 7.80 4.90 -2.33
N ASP A 86 6.50 5.08 -2.03
CA ASP A 86 5.71 4.16 -1.20
C ASP A 86 5.10 2.99 -1.98
N PHE A 87 5.43 2.86 -3.28
CA PHE A 87 4.89 1.81 -4.15
C PHE A 87 5.32 0.41 -3.71
N VAL A 88 4.36 -0.52 -3.64
CA VAL A 88 4.60 -1.95 -3.38
C VAL A 88 4.29 -2.78 -4.62
N SER A 89 3.05 -2.69 -5.10
CA SER A 89 2.58 -3.50 -6.24
C SER A 89 1.45 -2.80 -6.99
N ILE A 90 1.29 -3.15 -8.24
CA ILE A 90 0.14 -2.70 -9.04
C ILE A 90 -1.08 -3.53 -8.64
N VAL A 91 -2.16 -2.84 -8.30
CA VAL A 91 -3.48 -3.46 -8.12
C VAL A 91 -4.20 -3.56 -9.45
N LYS A 92 -4.27 -2.45 -10.19
CA LYS A 92 -4.84 -2.40 -11.54
C LYS A 92 -4.44 -1.11 -12.25
N VAL A 93 -4.48 -1.13 -13.59
CA VAL A 93 -4.27 0.03 -14.46
C VAL A 93 -5.49 0.17 -15.36
N ILE A 94 -6.18 1.30 -15.33
CA ILE A 94 -7.46 1.50 -16.02
C ILE A 94 -7.36 2.68 -16.97
N ARG A 95 -7.78 2.51 -18.21
CA ARG A 95 -7.95 3.57 -19.18
C ARG A 95 -9.23 4.41 -18.89
N PRO A 96 -9.32 5.62 -19.45
CA PRO A 96 -10.52 6.47 -19.31
C PRO A 96 -11.83 5.81 -19.79
N ASP A 97 -11.75 4.88 -20.75
CA ASP A 97 -12.88 4.11 -21.25
C ASP A 97 -13.30 2.96 -20.31
N GLY A 98 -12.59 2.76 -19.19
CA GLY A 98 -12.86 1.73 -18.21
C GLY A 98 -12.18 0.38 -18.51
N TYR A 99 -11.39 0.30 -19.59
CA TYR A 99 -10.66 -0.93 -19.92
C TYR A 99 -9.44 -1.09 -19.00
N GLU A 100 -9.28 -2.28 -18.41
CA GLU A 100 -8.14 -2.64 -17.58
C GLU A 100 -6.98 -3.14 -18.44
N LEU A 101 -5.80 -2.54 -18.26
CA LEU A 101 -4.57 -2.93 -18.95
C LEU A 101 -3.88 -4.09 -18.24
N HIS A 102 -3.22 -4.94 -19.02
CA HIS A 102 -2.45 -6.08 -18.53
C HIS A 102 -0.93 -5.79 -18.55
N PRO A 103 -0.14 -6.41 -17.66
CA PRO A 103 1.31 -6.25 -17.66
C PRO A 103 1.92 -6.82 -18.95
N SER A 104 2.95 -6.15 -19.45
CA SER A 104 3.76 -6.60 -20.58
C SER A 104 5.19 -6.89 -20.16
N THR A 105 5.82 -7.87 -20.77
CA THR A 105 7.23 -8.22 -20.55
C THR A 105 8.18 -7.61 -21.59
N GLY A 106 7.68 -6.93 -22.60
CA GLY A 106 8.58 -6.36 -23.61
C GLY A 106 7.92 -5.65 -24.79
N HIS A 107 6.64 -5.87 -25.02
CA HIS A 107 5.90 -5.20 -26.10
C HIS A 107 4.75 -4.37 -25.52
N LEU A 108 4.74 -3.07 -25.84
CA LEU A 108 3.70 -2.14 -25.40
C LEU A 108 2.65 -2.01 -26.52
N ASP A 109 1.38 -2.23 -26.16
CA ASP A 109 0.22 -2.03 -27.03
C ASP A 109 -0.91 -1.33 -26.25
N GLU A 110 -2.05 -1.04 -26.88
CA GLU A 110 -3.17 -0.32 -26.27
C GLU A 110 -3.86 -1.06 -25.12
N ARG A 111 -3.54 -2.34 -24.92
CA ARG A 111 -4.12 -3.21 -23.89
C ARG A 111 -3.13 -3.55 -22.78
N LYS A 112 -1.91 -3.00 -22.87
CA LYS A 112 -0.81 -3.35 -21.96
C LYS A 112 -0.13 -2.12 -21.38
N TYR A 113 0.48 -2.34 -20.23
CA TYR A 113 1.43 -1.41 -19.62
C TYR A 113 2.77 -2.11 -19.42
N LEU A 114 3.84 -1.33 -19.36
CA LEU A 114 5.19 -1.84 -19.12
C LEU A 114 5.78 -1.15 -17.89
N ILE A 115 6.42 -1.93 -17.03
CA ILE A 115 7.27 -1.37 -15.96
C ILE A 115 8.73 -1.53 -16.38
N TYR A 116 9.44 -0.42 -16.39
CA TYR A 116 10.85 -0.40 -16.72
C TYR A 116 11.59 0.65 -15.88
N ARG A 117 12.65 0.23 -15.17
CA ARG A 117 13.50 1.11 -14.33
C ARG A 117 12.72 1.99 -13.35
N GLY A 118 11.74 1.44 -12.64
CA GLY A 118 10.95 2.19 -11.66
C GLY A 118 9.94 3.19 -12.26
N CYS A 119 9.69 3.11 -13.57
CA CYS A 119 8.65 3.87 -14.26
C CYS A 119 7.61 2.94 -14.85
N ILE A 120 6.38 3.40 -14.91
CA ILE A 120 5.31 2.76 -15.68
C ILE A 120 5.14 3.49 -17.01
N PHE A 121 4.92 2.72 -18.07
CA PHE A 121 4.73 3.19 -19.45
C PHE A 121 3.42 2.66 -20.00
N THR A 122 2.65 3.53 -20.68
CA THR A 122 1.35 3.22 -21.30
C THR A 122 1.18 3.95 -22.64
N LEU A 123 0.29 3.47 -23.50
CA LEU A 123 -0.12 4.18 -24.72
C LEU A 123 -1.41 4.96 -24.46
N GLY A 124 -1.26 6.17 -23.94
CA GLY A 124 -2.36 7.05 -23.56
C GLY A 124 -2.53 7.19 -22.05
N PRO A 125 -3.38 8.12 -21.61
CA PRO A 125 -3.59 8.40 -20.20
C PRO A 125 -4.27 7.22 -19.49
N VAL A 126 -3.85 6.95 -18.25
CA VAL A 126 -4.40 5.88 -17.42
C VAL A 126 -4.49 6.29 -15.96
N LEU A 127 -5.37 5.63 -15.22
CA LEU A 127 -5.42 5.66 -13.78
C LEU A 127 -4.75 4.40 -13.22
N LEU A 128 -3.61 4.58 -12.55
CA LEU A 128 -2.89 3.52 -11.85
C LEU A 128 -3.43 3.40 -10.43
N PHE A 129 -3.87 2.22 -10.05
CA PHE A 129 -4.14 1.83 -8.67
C PHE A 129 -2.99 0.96 -8.17
N TYR A 130 -2.41 1.31 -7.04
CA TYR A 130 -1.28 0.59 -6.49
C TYR A 130 -1.39 0.42 -4.98
N SER A 131 -0.85 -0.69 -4.46
CA SER A 131 -0.67 -0.89 -3.04
C SER A 131 0.53 -0.07 -2.57
N TYR A 132 0.42 0.54 -1.40
CA TYR A 132 1.48 1.35 -0.81
C TYR A 132 1.90 0.86 0.57
N THR A 133 3.16 1.15 0.94
CA THR A 133 3.64 0.90 2.30
C THR A 133 3.21 2.03 3.23
N LEU A 134 2.91 1.67 4.47
CA LEU A 134 2.76 2.65 5.53
C LEU A 134 4.16 3.14 5.97
N PRO A 135 4.32 4.44 6.29
CA PRO A 135 5.58 4.97 6.81
C PRO A 135 5.92 4.37 8.16
N ASN A 136 7.15 4.58 8.62
CA ASN A 136 7.48 4.35 10.02
C ASN A 136 6.91 5.50 10.85
N TYR A 137 6.32 5.17 11.97
CA TYR A 137 5.70 6.11 12.90
C TYR A 137 6.54 6.25 14.16
N SER A 138 6.71 7.47 14.63
CA SER A 138 7.29 7.83 15.92
C SER A 138 6.21 8.07 16.96
N LYS A 139 6.60 8.18 18.23
CA LYS A 139 5.69 8.36 19.37
C LYS A 139 4.68 9.51 19.21
N ASP A 140 5.10 10.63 18.60
CA ASP A 140 4.27 11.82 18.44
C ASP A 140 3.41 11.81 17.17
N ASP A 141 3.53 10.78 16.34
CA ASP A 141 2.80 10.65 15.10
C ASP A 141 1.37 10.14 15.31
N THR A 142 0.61 10.20 14.22
CA THR A 142 -0.70 9.57 14.10
C THR A 142 -0.67 8.54 12.97
N VAL A 143 -1.12 7.32 13.26
CA VAL A 143 -1.30 6.27 12.26
C VAL A 143 -2.56 6.56 11.45
N ASP A 144 -2.42 6.66 10.14
CA ASP A 144 -3.54 6.87 9.22
C ASP A 144 -4.29 5.57 8.92
N LEU A 145 -4.85 4.99 9.97
CA LEU A 145 -5.69 3.81 9.91
C LEU A 145 -7.03 4.08 10.62
N PRO A 146 -8.11 3.39 10.23
CA PRO A 146 -9.38 3.45 10.93
C PRO A 146 -9.28 3.05 12.41
N VAL A 147 -10.09 3.65 13.27
CA VAL A 147 -10.10 3.40 14.72
C VAL A 147 -10.19 1.91 15.09
N PRO A 148 -10.95 1.05 14.39
CA PRO A 148 -10.99 -0.39 14.69
C PRO A 148 -9.62 -1.10 14.65
N PHE A 149 -8.62 -0.51 13.98
CA PHE A 149 -7.27 -1.06 13.97
C PHE A 149 -6.46 -0.80 15.24
N PHE A 150 -6.97 0.01 16.17
CA PHE A 150 -6.28 0.32 17.43
C PHE A 150 -5.94 -0.94 18.22
N ASP A 151 -6.95 -1.72 18.59
CA ASP A 151 -6.77 -2.95 19.38
C ASP A 151 -5.92 -3.98 18.63
N PHE A 152 -6.11 -4.08 17.32
CA PHE A 152 -5.30 -4.96 16.47
C PHE A 152 -3.81 -4.58 16.53
N ILE A 153 -3.47 -3.29 16.40
CA ILE A 153 -2.07 -2.82 16.46
C ILE A 153 -1.49 -3.06 17.86
N VAL A 154 -2.26 -2.80 18.92
CA VAL A 154 -1.84 -3.04 20.31
C VAL A 154 -1.49 -4.51 20.51
N GLU A 155 -2.39 -5.44 20.15
CA GLU A 155 -2.15 -6.88 20.30
C GLU A 155 -1.00 -7.37 19.43
N ALA A 156 -0.94 -6.98 18.15
CA ALA A 156 0.14 -7.35 17.27
C ALA A 156 1.50 -6.84 17.79
N THR A 157 1.55 -5.63 18.36
CA THR A 157 2.78 -5.06 18.93
C THR A 157 3.22 -5.85 20.16
N LYS A 158 2.31 -6.24 21.05
CA LYS A 158 2.63 -7.08 22.22
C LYS A 158 3.21 -8.43 21.81
N ILE A 159 2.66 -9.05 20.77
CA ILE A 159 3.18 -10.32 20.24
C ILE A 159 4.60 -10.14 19.68
N VAL A 160 4.88 -9.02 19.01
CA VAL A 160 6.24 -8.70 18.52
C VAL A 160 7.23 -8.51 19.67
N LEU A 161 6.82 -7.81 20.74
CA LEU A 161 7.66 -7.60 21.93
C LEU A 161 8.02 -8.90 22.65
N THR A 162 7.14 -9.89 22.59
CA THR A 162 7.39 -11.23 23.17
C THR A 162 8.13 -12.17 22.23
N GLU A 163 8.59 -11.66 21.06
CA GLU A 163 9.32 -12.41 20.01
C GLU A 163 8.61 -13.66 19.48
N ASN A 164 7.30 -13.76 19.66
CA ASN A 164 6.49 -14.88 19.18
C ASN A 164 5.98 -14.65 17.75
N PHE A 165 6.87 -14.72 16.76
CA PHE A 165 6.54 -14.43 15.36
C PHE A 165 5.58 -15.42 14.71
N SER A 166 5.54 -16.67 15.16
CA SER A 166 4.55 -17.64 14.68
C SER A 166 3.14 -17.25 15.13
N ALA A 167 2.98 -16.87 16.39
CA ALA A 167 1.73 -16.35 16.92
C ALA A 167 1.28 -15.06 16.22
N LEU A 168 2.22 -14.18 15.82
CA LEU A 168 1.88 -12.97 15.08
C LEU A 168 1.28 -13.28 13.71
N THR A 169 1.87 -14.22 12.98
CA THR A 169 1.36 -14.62 11.66
C THR A 169 -0.04 -15.23 11.76
N GLU A 170 -0.25 -16.09 12.75
CA GLU A 170 -1.56 -16.69 13.05
C GLU A 170 -2.58 -15.61 13.45
N PHE A 171 -2.21 -14.72 14.37
CA PHE A 171 -3.04 -13.61 14.80
C PHE A 171 -3.47 -12.70 13.64
N ILE A 172 -2.52 -12.35 12.73
CA ILE A 172 -2.82 -11.53 11.56
C ILE A 172 -3.79 -12.28 10.63
N ASN A 173 -3.56 -13.57 10.36
CA ASN A 173 -4.43 -14.36 9.50
C ASN A 173 -5.85 -14.45 10.05
N ASP A 174 -6.02 -14.68 11.34
CA ASP A 174 -7.32 -14.89 11.97
C ASP A 174 -8.14 -13.59 12.09
N ASN A 175 -7.46 -12.46 12.21
CA ASN A 175 -8.13 -11.18 12.48
C ASN A 175 -8.20 -10.28 11.25
N ALA A 176 -7.31 -10.43 10.26
CA ALA A 176 -7.28 -9.59 9.07
C ALA A 176 -8.61 -9.59 8.31
N GLU A 177 -9.26 -10.75 8.18
CA GLU A 177 -10.55 -10.87 7.48
C GLU A 177 -11.72 -10.23 8.25
N LYS A 178 -11.62 -10.17 9.57
CA LYS A 178 -12.64 -9.54 10.43
C LYS A 178 -12.55 -8.01 10.35
N MET A 179 -11.35 -7.49 10.16
CA MET A 179 -11.09 -6.05 10.13
C MET A 179 -11.45 -5.41 8.79
N ILE A 180 -11.24 -6.15 7.70
CA ILE A 180 -11.58 -5.70 6.36
C ILE A 180 -12.40 -6.81 5.71
N PRO A 181 -13.73 -6.73 5.81
CA PRO A 181 -14.57 -7.67 5.10
C PRO A 181 -14.19 -7.65 3.62
N ALA A 182 -13.87 -8.83 3.08
CA ALA A 182 -13.56 -8.99 1.67
C ALA A 182 -14.66 -8.28 0.88
N ARG A 183 -14.30 -7.20 0.19
CA ARG A 183 -15.23 -6.53 -0.68
C ARG A 183 -15.65 -7.56 -1.71
N ARG A 184 -16.89 -8.02 -1.63
CA ARG A 184 -17.49 -8.70 -2.76
C ARG A 184 -17.32 -7.72 -3.92
N LEU A 185 -16.57 -8.14 -4.94
CA LEU A 185 -16.45 -7.45 -6.22
C LEU A 185 -17.84 -7.32 -6.81
N THR A 186 -18.63 -6.41 -6.29
CA THR A 186 -19.79 -5.93 -6.99
C THR A 186 -19.21 -5.16 -8.17
N ASN A 187 -19.65 -5.49 -9.37
CA ASN A 187 -19.38 -4.78 -10.64
C ASN A 187 -19.93 -3.35 -10.58
N ALA A 188 -19.62 -2.60 -9.54
CA ALA A 188 -19.88 -1.18 -9.45
C ALA A 188 -19.01 -0.53 -10.52
N ARG A 189 -19.62 -0.17 -11.65
CA ARG A 189 -19.01 0.69 -12.66
C ARG A 189 -18.43 1.89 -11.92
N VAL A 190 -17.11 1.94 -11.83
CA VAL A 190 -16.40 3.09 -11.29
C VAL A 190 -16.77 4.26 -12.20
N ARG A 191 -17.57 5.19 -11.70
CA ARG A 191 -17.80 6.46 -12.40
C ARG A 191 -16.52 7.24 -12.29
N LEU A 192 -15.70 7.14 -13.34
CA LEU A 192 -14.47 7.91 -13.45
C LEU A 192 -14.82 9.40 -13.52
N PRO A 193 -14.03 10.30 -12.91
CA PRO A 193 -14.29 11.74 -12.84
C PRO A 193 -14.08 12.48 -14.18
N TRP A 194 -14.05 11.78 -15.30
CA TRP A 194 -13.75 12.34 -16.64
C TRP A 194 -14.93 12.98 -17.36
N ARG A 195 -16.11 13.05 -16.75
CA ARG A 195 -17.19 13.81 -17.35
C ARG A 195 -17.14 15.27 -16.86
N VAL A 196 -16.39 16.08 -17.58
CA VAL A 196 -16.67 17.51 -17.77
C VAL A 196 -17.32 17.66 -19.13
#